data_adcd16e6b9ad7a1d7f07faa442f8fd8c
#
_entry.id   adcd16e6b9ad7a1d7f07faa442f8fd8c
#
_cell.length_a   1.000
_cell.length_b   1.000
_cell.length_c   1.000
_cell.angle_alpha   90.00
_cell.angle_beta   90.00
_cell.angle_gamma   90.00
#
_symmetry.space_group_name_H-M   'P 1'
#
loop_
_entity.id
_entity.type
_entity.pdbx_description
1 polymer ?
#
loop_
_entity_poly.entity_id
_entity_poly.type
_entity_poly.pdbx_seq_one_letter_code
_entity_poly.pdbx_strand_id
1 'polypeptide(L)'
;MPENDSNRNMLLALDIGNTSIHTGLFTDNHLTATWRVGVEAERTADEYGVSLLNLLRTHNLSPNDVGACIIGCDVPPLLPTFQEVSLNYFGIEPLVVGHGIRTGVRILYENPQQLGADRIIDAVAAIHLYGPPAIIVDFGTATVFDAVDSNGDYLGGAIAPGIGIASEALFSRAAMLHRAQIERPPNAIGRNTTHAIQSGILLGYVGLVEGMVKRFQEEIGPGAKVIATGGWAEQIANETTAIDI
;
A
#
# COMPACT_ATOMS: atom_id res chain seq x y z
N MET A 1 -11.68 -41.42 2.85
CA MET A 1 -11.86 -40.80 4.17
C MET A 1 -11.87 -39.32 3.93
N PRO A 2 -12.87 -38.56 4.34
CA PRO A 2 -12.81 -37.10 4.21
C PRO A 2 -11.74 -36.61 5.19
N GLU A 3 -10.66 -36.04 4.66
CA GLU A 3 -9.65 -35.34 5.44
C GLU A 3 -10.28 -34.13 6.11
N ASN A 4 -9.93 -33.98 7.34
CA ASN A 4 -10.38 -33.05 8.35
C ASN A 4 -10.31 -31.59 7.85
N ASP A 5 -11.44 -31.01 7.48
CA ASP A 5 -11.61 -29.58 7.07
C ASP A 5 -11.40 -28.60 8.24
N SER A 6 -10.97 -29.10 9.40
CA SER A 6 -10.94 -28.35 10.66
C SER A 6 -9.68 -27.51 10.90
N ASN A 7 -8.72 -27.44 9.95
CA ASN A 7 -7.45 -26.71 10.15
C ASN A 7 -7.22 -25.54 9.17
N ARG A 8 -8.12 -25.31 8.21
CA ARG A 8 -8.00 -24.21 7.23
C ARG A 8 -8.66 -22.95 7.78
N ASN A 9 -7.98 -22.26 8.69
CA ASN A 9 -8.52 -21.06 9.34
C ASN A 9 -7.75 -19.76 9.00
N MET A 10 -6.74 -19.85 8.11
CA MET A 10 -5.93 -18.68 7.77
C MET A 10 -6.40 -18.03 6.47
N LEU A 11 -6.37 -16.71 6.44
CA LEU A 11 -6.58 -15.90 5.25
C LEU A 11 -5.22 -15.45 4.70
N LEU A 12 -4.96 -15.78 3.45
CA LEU A 12 -3.83 -15.23 2.68
C LEU A 12 -4.29 -13.97 1.97
N ALA A 13 -3.69 -12.83 2.32
CA ALA A 13 -3.90 -11.55 1.66
C ALA A 13 -2.70 -11.20 0.79
N LEU A 14 -2.95 -10.92 -0.48
CA LEU A 14 -1.94 -10.52 -1.47
C LEU A 14 -2.27 -9.12 -1.96
N ASP A 15 -1.35 -8.18 -1.74
CA ASP A 15 -1.38 -6.84 -2.31
C ASP A 15 -0.28 -6.73 -3.36
N ILE A 16 -0.68 -6.63 -4.64
CA ILE A 16 0.20 -6.70 -5.81
C ILE A 16 0.35 -5.29 -6.38
N GLY A 17 1.34 -4.57 -5.88
CA GLY A 17 1.72 -3.26 -6.37
C GLY A 17 2.75 -3.31 -7.52
N ASN A 18 3.11 -2.16 -8.06
CA ASN A 18 4.03 -2.05 -9.21
C ASN A 18 5.47 -2.47 -8.89
N THR A 19 5.91 -2.36 -7.66
CA THR A 19 7.31 -2.60 -7.25
C THR A 19 7.45 -3.83 -6.37
N SER A 20 6.46 -4.10 -5.55
CA SER A 20 6.47 -5.18 -4.57
C SER A 20 5.09 -5.76 -4.35
N ILE A 21 5.09 -7.02 -3.97
CA ILE A 21 3.93 -7.76 -3.50
C ILE A 21 4.05 -7.84 -1.99
N HIS A 22 3.07 -7.30 -1.29
CA HIS A 22 2.94 -7.46 0.15
C HIS A 22 2.02 -8.64 0.42
N THR A 23 2.47 -9.54 1.27
CA THR A 23 1.73 -10.75 1.62
C THR A 23 1.47 -10.75 3.11
N GLY A 24 0.21 -10.83 3.50
CA GLY A 24 -0.23 -10.99 4.88
C GLY A 24 -0.90 -12.34 5.10
N LEU A 25 -0.59 -13.00 6.19
CA LEU A 25 -1.30 -14.19 6.62
C LEU A 25 -2.00 -13.89 7.94
N PHE A 26 -3.31 -14.06 7.95
CA PHE A 26 -4.15 -13.75 9.10
C PHE A 26 -4.78 -15.02 9.67
N THR A 27 -4.80 -15.11 11.00
CA THR A 27 -5.60 -16.07 11.75
C THR A 27 -6.65 -15.29 12.52
N ASP A 28 -7.91 -15.53 12.22
CA ASP A 28 -9.00 -14.65 12.62
C ASP A 28 -8.72 -13.21 12.18
N ASN A 29 -8.63 -12.26 13.08
CA ASN A 29 -8.31 -10.85 12.78
C ASN A 29 -6.86 -10.47 13.16
N HIS A 30 -5.98 -11.45 13.42
CA HIS A 30 -4.60 -11.20 13.81
C HIS A 30 -3.65 -11.50 12.68
N LEU A 31 -2.77 -10.55 12.35
CA LEU A 31 -1.67 -10.74 11.40
C LEU A 31 -0.65 -11.72 12.01
N THR A 32 -0.58 -12.93 11.46
CA THR A 32 0.29 -14.00 11.94
C THR A 32 1.69 -13.90 11.32
N ALA A 33 1.76 -13.55 10.03
CA ALA A 33 3.01 -13.37 9.32
C ALA A 33 2.84 -12.38 8.17
N THR A 34 3.94 -11.73 7.79
CA THR A 34 3.98 -10.84 6.62
C THR A 34 5.29 -11.00 5.88
N TRP A 35 5.22 -10.88 4.56
CA TRP A 35 6.39 -10.93 3.68
C TRP A 35 6.26 -9.91 2.57
N ARG A 36 7.40 -9.56 1.99
CA ARG A 36 7.49 -8.70 0.82
C ARG A 36 8.31 -9.41 -0.26
N VAL A 37 7.75 -9.51 -1.46
CA VAL A 37 8.38 -10.10 -2.64
C VAL A 37 8.49 -9.04 -3.73
N GLY A 38 9.59 -9.02 -4.49
CA GLY A 38 9.74 -8.13 -5.64
C GLY A 38 8.77 -8.51 -6.77
N VAL A 39 8.28 -7.51 -7.48
CA VAL A 39 7.50 -7.72 -8.71
C VAL A 39 8.45 -7.92 -9.89
N GLU A 40 8.25 -9.02 -10.61
CA GLU A 40 8.90 -9.32 -11.87
C GLU A 40 7.82 -9.72 -12.89
N ALA A 41 7.61 -8.89 -13.91
CA ALA A 41 6.46 -9.01 -14.82
C ALA A 41 6.44 -10.32 -15.64
N GLU A 42 7.60 -10.92 -15.87
CA GLU A 42 7.75 -12.15 -16.67
C GLU A 42 7.75 -13.42 -15.78
N ARG A 43 7.65 -13.27 -14.47
CA ARG A 43 7.70 -14.41 -13.56
C ARG A 43 6.40 -15.21 -13.63
N THR A 44 6.56 -16.53 -13.72
CA THR A 44 5.44 -17.47 -13.86
C THR A 44 4.69 -17.70 -12.53
N ALA A 45 3.49 -18.25 -12.62
CA ALA A 45 2.72 -18.67 -11.45
C ALA A 45 3.49 -19.70 -10.60
N ASP A 46 4.25 -20.60 -11.23
CA ASP A 46 5.04 -21.61 -10.51
C ASP A 46 6.17 -20.97 -9.69
N GLU A 47 6.86 -19.97 -10.23
CA GLU A 47 7.94 -19.28 -9.52
C GLU A 47 7.42 -18.50 -8.32
N TYR A 48 6.28 -17.80 -8.46
CA TYR A 48 5.62 -17.12 -7.34
C TYR A 48 5.05 -18.13 -6.33
N GLY A 49 4.39 -19.20 -6.80
CA GLY A 49 3.83 -20.24 -5.96
C GLY A 49 4.88 -20.91 -5.09
N VAL A 50 6.00 -21.35 -5.68
CA VAL A 50 7.12 -21.94 -4.93
C VAL A 50 7.71 -20.94 -3.93
N SER A 51 7.81 -19.66 -4.31
CA SER A 51 8.28 -18.61 -3.39
C SER A 51 7.37 -18.48 -2.18
N LEU A 52 6.05 -18.41 -2.37
CA LEU A 52 5.07 -18.31 -1.28
C LEU A 52 5.09 -19.56 -0.39
N LEU A 53 5.17 -20.76 -0.97
CA LEU A 53 5.30 -22.00 -0.20
C LEU A 53 6.56 -22.02 0.67
N ASN A 54 7.68 -21.51 0.16
CA ASN A 54 8.92 -21.43 0.93
C ASN A 54 8.78 -20.41 2.08
N LEU A 55 8.12 -19.26 1.85
CA LEU A 55 7.86 -18.28 2.89
C LEU A 55 6.98 -18.84 4.01
N LEU A 56 5.91 -19.58 3.68
CA LEU A 56 5.09 -20.28 4.67
C LEU A 56 5.93 -21.25 5.52
N ARG A 57 6.79 -22.05 4.89
CA ARG A 57 7.68 -23.00 5.60
C ARG A 57 8.61 -22.33 6.60
N THR A 58 9.03 -21.08 6.37
CA THR A 58 9.87 -20.34 7.34
C THR A 58 9.15 -20.07 8.66
N HIS A 59 7.81 -20.15 8.66
CA HIS A 59 6.97 -20.00 9.84
C HIS A 59 6.35 -21.34 10.29
N ASN A 60 6.86 -22.49 9.79
CA ASN A 60 6.33 -23.83 10.05
C ASN A 60 4.86 -24.00 9.61
N LEU A 61 4.46 -23.29 8.56
CA LEU A 61 3.13 -23.33 7.97
C LEU A 61 3.14 -24.07 6.63
N SER A 62 1.99 -24.58 6.26
CA SER A 62 1.74 -25.32 5.01
C SER A 62 0.60 -24.68 4.21
N PRO A 63 0.48 -24.93 2.91
CA PRO A 63 -0.68 -24.46 2.14
C PRO A 63 -2.02 -24.98 2.66
N ASN A 64 -2.04 -26.11 3.39
CA ASN A 64 -3.25 -26.66 3.99
C ASN A 64 -3.79 -25.85 5.18
N ASP A 65 -2.98 -24.95 5.76
CA ASP A 65 -3.41 -24.04 6.84
C ASP A 65 -4.20 -22.84 6.29
N VAL A 66 -4.07 -22.55 4.97
CA VAL A 66 -4.75 -21.47 4.30
C VAL A 66 -6.14 -21.92 3.83
N GLY A 67 -7.19 -21.24 4.28
CA GLY A 67 -8.59 -21.53 3.96
C GLY A 67 -9.24 -20.53 3.03
N ALA A 68 -8.66 -19.32 2.90
CA ALA A 68 -9.16 -18.27 2.03
C ALA A 68 -8.00 -17.45 1.45
N CYS A 69 -8.22 -16.84 0.28
CA CYS A 69 -7.29 -15.93 -0.35
C CYS A 69 -8.01 -14.67 -0.84
N ILE A 70 -7.41 -13.50 -0.57
CA ILE A 70 -7.86 -12.22 -1.10
C ILE A 70 -6.72 -11.55 -1.86
N ILE A 71 -7.02 -10.95 -3.01
CA ILE A 71 -6.05 -10.31 -3.89
C ILE A 71 -6.48 -8.88 -4.17
N GLY A 72 -5.62 -7.90 -3.80
CA GLY A 72 -5.58 -6.56 -4.35
C GLY A 72 -4.51 -6.52 -5.45
N CYS A 73 -4.81 -5.96 -6.62
CA CYS A 73 -3.86 -5.94 -7.72
C CYS A 73 -3.96 -4.67 -8.55
N ASP A 74 -2.88 -3.87 -8.53
CA ASP A 74 -2.71 -2.66 -9.33
C ASP A 74 -1.86 -2.87 -10.59
N VAL A 75 -1.50 -4.13 -10.87
CA VAL A 75 -0.76 -4.57 -12.05
C VAL A 75 -1.61 -5.57 -12.84
N PRO A 76 -2.54 -5.12 -13.70
CA PRO A 76 -3.51 -5.98 -14.35
C PRO A 76 -2.94 -7.23 -15.05
N PRO A 77 -1.73 -7.18 -15.68
CA PRO A 77 -1.14 -8.37 -16.30
C PRO A 77 -0.75 -9.47 -15.29
N LEU A 78 -0.53 -9.14 -14.01
CA LEU A 78 -0.16 -10.12 -12.98
C LEU A 78 -1.37 -10.78 -12.29
N LEU A 79 -2.57 -10.20 -12.43
CA LEU A 79 -3.76 -10.75 -11.77
C LEU A 79 -4.03 -12.22 -12.16
N PRO A 80 -4.02 -12.61 -13.44
CA PRO A 80 -4.20 -14.02 -13.82
C PRO A 80 -3.14 -14.94 -13.21
N THR A 81 -1.88 -14.49 -13.15
CA THR A 81 -0.78 -15.24 -12.55
C THR A 81 -1.06 -15.55 -11.07
N PHE A 82 -1.52 -14.56 -10.30
CA PHE A 82 -1.80 -14.79 -8.87
C PHE A 82 -3.11 -15.51 -8.60
N GLN A 83 -4.10 -15.43 -9.51
CA GLN A 83 -5.27 -16.31 -9.47
C GLN A 83 -4.85 -17.77 -9.69
N GLU A 84 -3.97 -18.02 -10.65
CA GLU A 84 -3.40 -19.35 -10.89
C GLU A 84 -2.57 -19.85 -9.71
N VAL A 85 -1.75 -19.01 -9.08
CA VAL A 85 -1.03 -19.33 -7.83
C VAL A 85 -2.00 -19.77 -6.74
N SER A 86 -3.09 -19.03 -6.51
CA SER A 86 -4.08 -19.37 -5.49
C SER A 86 -4.74 -20.72 -5.76
N LEU A 87 -5.12 -20.98 -7.01
CA LEU A 87 -5.75 -22.24 -7.40
C LEU A 87 -4.79 -23.43 -7.33
N ASN A 88 -3.62 -23.32 -7.95
CA ASN A 88 -2.71 -24.46 -8.13
C ASN A 88 -1.95 -24.82 -6.86
N TYR A 89 -1.62 -23.86 -6.01
CA TYR A 89 -0.77 -24.06 -4.83
C TYR A 89 -1.53 -24.12 -3.52
N PHE A 90 -2.73 -23.52 -3.47
CA PHE A 90 -3.56 -23.50 -2.25
C PHE A 90 -4.93 -24.19 -2.46
N GLY A 91 -5.33 -24.42 -3.71
CA GLY A 91 -6.64 -25.01 -4.04
C GLY A 91 -7.80 -24.07 -3.72
N ILE A 92 -7.56 -22.74 -3.77
CA ILE A 92 -8.51 -21.71 -3.35
C ILE A 92 -8.82 -20.78 -4.52
N GLU A 93 -10.11 -20.59 -4.82
CA GLU A 93 -10.56 -19.49 -5.69
C GLU A 93 -10.43 -18.17 -4.93
N PRO A 94 -9.59 -17.21 -5.37
CA PRO A 94 -9.35 -16.01 -4.60
C PRO A 94 -10.48 -15.00 -4.76
N LEU A 95 -10.76 -14.24 -3.70
CA LEU A 95 -11.56 -13.02 -3.79
C LEU A 95 -10.69 -11.89 -4.33
N VAL A 96 -11.02 -11.37 -5.51
CA VAL A 96 -10.27 -10.24 -6.10
C VAL A 96 -10.95 -8.93 -5.73
N VAL A 97 -10.20 -8.03 -5.09
CA VAL A 97 -10.68 -6.69 -4.78
C VAL A 97 -10.64 -5.84 -6.04
N GLY A 98 -11.73 -5.16 -6.34
CA GLY A 98 -11.83 -4.28 -7.50
C GLY A 98 -13.24 -3.76 -7.70
N HIS A 99 -13.46 -3.15 -8.86
CA HIS A 99 -14.77 -2.62 -9.21
C HIS A 99 -15.87 -3.70 -9.14
N GLY A 100 -16.97 -3.35 -8.44
CA GLY A 100 -18.14 -4.22 -8.29
C GLY A 100 -18.14 -5.10 -7.04
N ILE A 101 -17.03 -5.19 -6.30
CA ILE A 101 -17.02 -5.87 -5.00
C ILE A 101 -17.73 -5.00 -3.96
N ARG A 102 -18.49 -5.65 -3.07
CA ARG A 102 -19.18 -4.97 -1.96
C ARG A 102 -18.23 -4.85 -0.78
N THR A 103 -17.60 -3.70 -0.63
CA THR A 103 -16.69 -3.40 0.48
C THR A 103 -17.38 -2.75 1.68
N GLY A 104 -18.63 -2.29 1.51
CA GLY A 104 -19.33 -1.46 2.50
C GLY A 104 -19.03 0.03 2.37
N VAL A 105 -18.06 0.42 1.56
CA VAL A 105 -17.70 1.81 1.27
C VAL A 105 -18.34 2.24 -0.04
N ARG A 106 -19.08 3.34 -0.02
CA ARG A 106 -19.64 3.94 -1.23
C ARG A 106 -18.56 4.78 -1.93
N ILE A 107 -18.30 4.45 -3.19
CA ILE A 107 -17.31 5.12 -4.02
C ILE A 107 -18.01 6.22 -4.82
N LEU A 108 -17.67 7.48 -4.53
CA LEU A 108 -18.19 8.67 -5.23
C LEU A 108 -17.24 9.20 -6.31
N TYR A 109 -16.34 8.37 -6.77
CA TYR A 109 -15.42 8.68 -7.86
C TYR A 109 -16.16 8.74 -9.20
N GLU A 110 -15.86 9.72 -10.06
CA GLU A 110 -16.58 9.92 -11.34
C GLU A 110 -16.54 8.68 -12.23
N ASN A 111 -15.38 8.00 -12.28
CA ASN A 111 -15.23 6.72 -12.97
C ASN A 111 -14.65 5.67 -12.02
N PRO A 112 -15.51 4.92 -11.29
CA PRO A 112 -15.05 3.93 -10.31
C PRO A 112 -14.18 2.80 -10.91
N GLN A 113 -14.27 2.55 -12.22
CA GLN A 113 -13.45 1.55 -12.89
C GLN A 113 -11.97 1.94 -13.01
N GLN A 114 -11.64 3.22 -12.84
CA GLN A 114 -10.27 3.73 -12.87
C GLN A 114 -9.64 3.77 -11.46
N LEU A 115 -10.41 3.44 -10.43
CA LEU A 115 -9.89 3.43 -9.06
C LEU A 115 -9.10 2.14 -8.83
N GLY A 116 -7.84 2.26 -8.43
CA GLY A 116 -6.98 1.15 -8.07
C GLY A 116 -7.52 0.36 -6.87
N ALA A 117 -7.18 -0.92 -6.81
CA ALA A 117 -7.59 -1.79 -5.72
C ALA A 117 -6.97 -1.34 -4.38
N ASP A 118 -5.70 -0.89 -4.39
CA ASP A 118 -4.96 -0.33 -3.27
C ASP A 118 -5.75 0.77 -2.57
N ARG A 119 -6.23 1.76 -3.31
CA ARG A 119 -6.98 2.90 -2.77
C ARG A 119 -8.31 2.50 -2.14
N ILE A 120 -8.99 1.48 -2.72
CA ILE A 120 -10.21 0.91 -2.14
C ILE A 120 -9.89 0.22 -0.82
N ILE A 121 -8.82 -0.58 -0.79
CA ILE A 121 -8.38 -1.34 0.39
C ILE A 121 -8.00 -0.37 1.51
N ASP A 122 -7.23 0.66 1.21
CA ASP A 122 -6.79 1.67 2.17
C ASP A 122 -7.97 2.42 2.78
N ALA A 123 -8.95 2.84 1.95
CA ALA A 123 -10.16 3.51 2.44
C ALA A 123 -10.99 2.60 3.35
N VAL A 124 -11.17 1.32 2.97
CA VAL A 124 -11.88 0.34 3.80
C VAL A 124 -11.16 0.12 5.12
N ALA A 125 -9.84 -0.05 5.09
CA ALA A 125 -9.03 -0.24 6.28
C ALA A 125 -9.09 0.98 7.21
N ALA A 126 -8.95 2.18 6.66
CA ALA A 126 -9.00 3.43 7.43
C ALA A 126 -10.36 3.61 8.13
N ILE A 127 -11.47 3.37 7.43
CA ILE A 127 -12.82 3.44 8.00
C ILE A 127 -12.99 2.41 9.11
N HIS A 128 -12.57 1.17 8.87
CA HIS A 128 -12.76 0.08 9.83
C HIS A 128 -11.93 0.24 11.09
N LEU A 129 -10.67 0.68 10.96
CA LEU A 129 -9.72 0.76 12.07
C LEU A 129 -9.85 2.07 12.86
N TYR A 130 -10.14 3.17 12.18
CA TYR A 130 -10.03 4.51 12.77
C TYR A 130 -11.32 5.32 12.70
N GLY A 131 -12.27 4.92 11.86
CA GLY A 131 -13.54 5.60 11.63
C GLY A 131 -13.42 6.81 10.71
N PRO A 132 -14.53 7.21 10.05
CA PRO A 132 -14.60 8.41 9.24
C PRO A 132 -14.82 9.69 10.09
N PRO A 133 -14.52 10.93 9.58
CA PRO A 133 -13.84 11.17 8.31
C PRO A 133 -12.34 10.90 8.38
N ALA A 134 -11.71 10.57 7.23
CA ALA A 134 -10.30 10.24 7.16
C ALA A 134 -9.62 10.78 5.90
N ILE A 135 -8.35 11.12 6.03
CA ILE A 135 -7.42 11.38 4.94
C ILE A 135 -6.34 10.30 5.02
N ILE A 136 -6.18 9.54 3.97
CA ILE A 136 -5.15 8.51 3.89
C ILE A 136 -4.02 9.05 3.01
N VAL A 137 -2.77 8.91 3.48
CA VAL A 137 -1.58 9.27 2.72
C VAL A 137 -0.73 8.01 2.55
N ASP A 138 -0.78 7.42 1.38
CA ASP A 138 0.07 6.27 1.04
C ASP A 138 1.37 6.73 0.38
N PHE A 139 2.49 6.35 0.98
CA PHE A 139 3.85 6.60 0.50
C PHE A 139 4.43 5.37 -0.20
N GLY A 140 3.83 5.02 -1.31
CA GLY A 140 4.23 3.91 -2.18
C GLY A 140 5.09 4.35 -3.37
N THR A 141 4.88 3.68 -4.51
CA THR A 141 5.47 4.05 -5.81
C THR A 141 5.04 5.47 -6.22
N ALA A 142 3.78 5.80 -6.00
CA ALA A 142 3.26 7.17 -5.94
C ALA A 142 3.10 7.60 -4.48
N THR A 143 2.95 8.90 -4.24
CA THR A 143 2.39 9.43 -2.99
C THR A 143 0.92 9.76 -3.27
N VAL A 144 0.03 8.98 -2.67
CA VAL A 144 -1.41 9.09 -2.89
C VAL A 144 -2.08 9.69 -1.66
N PHE A 145 -3.01 10.61 -1.90
CA PHE A 145 -3.87 11.19 -0.87
C PHE A 145 -5.29 10.77 -1.18
N ASP A 146 -5.97 10.13 -0.25
CA ASP A 146 -7.35 9.70 -0.37
C ASP A 146 -8.23 10.34 0.69
N ALA A 147 -9.44 10.71 0.33
CA ALA A 147 -10.40 11.35 1.21
C ALA A 147 -11.66 10.50 1.41
N VAL A 148 -12.00 10.30 2.67
CA VAL A 148 -13.25 9.68 3.11
C VAL A 148 -14.02 10.72 3.94
N ASP A 149 -15.26 10.96 3.58
CA ASP A 149 -16.10 11.94 4.29
C ASP A 149 -16.69 11.40 5.60
N SER A 150 -17.44 12.24 6.31
CA SER A 150 -18.08 11.88 7.57
C SER A 150 -19.15 10.77 7.48
N ASN A 151 -19.66 10.49 6.27
CA ASN A 151 -20.58 9.39 6.05
C ASN A 151 -19.87 8.06 5.77
N GLY A 152 -18.54 8.07 5.65
CA GLY A 152 -17.74 6.92 5.22
C GLY A 152 -17.73 6.73 3.69
N ASP A 153 -18.07 7.77 2.92
CA ASP A 153 -18.02 7.73 1.46
C ASP A 153 -16.63 8.11 0.98
N TYR A 154 -16.08 7.30 0.07
CA TYR A 154 -14.83 7.64 -0.61
C TYR A 154 -15.08 8.70 -1.69
N LEU A 155 -14.44 9.85 -1.55
CA LEU A 155 -14.65 11.00 -2.43
C LEU A 155 -13.67 11.04 -3.61
N GLY A 156 -12.48 10.53 -3.45
CA GLY A 156 -11.38 10.67 -4.39
C GLY A 156 -10.12 11.14 -3.70
N GLY A 157 -9.19 11.72 -4.46
CA GLY A 157 -7.93 12.13 -3.87
C GLY A 157 -6.96 12.79 -4.85
N ALA A 158 -5.68 12.81 -4.49
CA ALA A 158 -4.59 13.34 -5.30
C ALA A 158 -3.46 12.32 -5.43
N ILE A 159 -2.76 12.35 -6.56
CA ILE A 159 -1.63 11.49 -6.85
C ILE A 159 -0.42 12.37 -7.18
N ALA A 160 0.67 12.18 -6.44
CA ALA A 160 1.96 12.82 -6.68
C ALA A 160 3.03 11.75 -6.94
N PRO A 161 4.17 12.12 -7.52
CA PRO A 161 5.30 11.19 -7.61
C PRO A 161 5.68 10.67 -6.21
N GLY A 162 6.00 9.38 -6.09
CA GLY A 162 6.54 8.85 -4.84
C GLY A 162 7.96 9.36 -4.58
N ILE A 163 8.38 9.38 -3.32
CA ILE A 163 9.70 9.89 -2.88
C ILE A 163 10.83 9.18 -3.64
N GLY A 164 10.72 7.85 -3.82
CA GLY A 164 11.70 7.07 -4.54
C GLY A 164 11.82 7.48 -6.01
N ILE A 165 10.69 7.63 -6.71
CA ILE A 165 10.64 8.05 -8.12
C ILE A 165 11.19 9.48 -8.27
N ALA A 166 10.77 10.40 -7.42
CA ALA A 166 11.22 11.79 -7.47
C ALA A 166 12.74 11.90 -7.25
N SER A 167 13.27 11.14 -6.29
CA SER A 167 14.70 11.08 -6.00
C SER A 167 15.48 10.50 -7.19
N GLU A 168 15.02 9.38 -7.75
CA GLU A 168 15.66 8.73 -8.90
C GLU A 168 15.63 9.63 -10.15
N ALA A 169 14.50 10.31 -10.40
CA ALA A 169 14.39 11.26 -11.49
C ALA A 169 15.40 12.42 -11.33
N LEU A 170 15.61 12.91 -10.10
CA LEU A 170 16.60 13.92 -9.80
C LEU A 170 18.03 13.42 -10.08
N PHE A 171 18.35 12.21 -9.59
CA PHE A 171 19.70 11.64 -9.77
C PHE A 171 20.00 11.28 -11.22
N SER A 172 19.01 10.82 -11.98
CA SER A 172 19.20 10.39 -13.38
C SER A 172 19.22 11.55 -14.37
N ARG A 173 18.59 12.69 -14.05
CA ARG A 173 18.43 13.84 -14.96
C ARG A 173 19.38 14.99 -14.68
N ALA A 174 19.93 15.10 -13.47
CA ALA A 174 20.81 16.18 -13.09
C ALA A 174 22.28 15.73 -13.14
N ALA A 175 23.00 16.13 -14.17
CA ALA A 175 24.36 15.64 -14.46
C ALA A 175 25.39 15.85 -13.35
N MET A 176 25.18 16.82 -12.46
CA MET A 176 26.09 17.12 -11.35
C MET A 176 25.63 16.59 -10.00
N LEU A 177 24.46 15.96 -9.92
CA LEU A 177 23.96 15.41 -8.67
C LEU A 177 24.28 13.91 -8.59
N HIS A 178 24.92 13.52 -7.49
CA HIS A 178 25.17 12.11 -7.18
C HIS A 178 24.03 11.55 -6.35
N ARG A 179 23.91 10.22 -6.36
CA ARG A 179 22.96 9.51 -5.47
C ARG A 179 23.31 9.83 -4.01
N ALA A 180 22.31 10.26 -3.27
CA ALA A 180 22.38 10.48 -1.83
C ALA A 180 21.32 9.61 -1.15
N GLN A 181 21.66 9.05 -0.01
CA GLN A 181 20.66 8.39 0.84
C GLN A 181 19.71 9.47 1.38
N ILE A 182 18.41 9.24 1.23
CA ILE A 182 17.39 10.18 1.70
C ILE A 182 17.17 9.92 3.19
N GLU A 183 17.66 10.84 3.99
CA GLU A 183 17.57 10.85 5.43
C GLU A 183 17.42 12.28 5.94
N ARG A 184 17.12 12.46 7.21
CA ARG A 184 16.94 13.79 7.80
C ARG A 184 18.20 14.63 7.69
N PRO A 185 18.17 15.81 7.02
CA PRO A 185 19.28 16.71 6.99
C PRO A 185 19.48 17.41 8.34
N PRO A 186 20.70 17.82 8.69
CA PRO A 186 20.96 18.56 9.94
C PRO A 186 20.20 19.89 10.03
N ASN A 187 19.96 20.54 8.90
CA ASN A 187 19.23 21.80 8.79
C ASN A 187 18.47 21.85 7.46
N ALA A 188 17.37 22.63 7.42
CA ALA A 188 16.62 22.87 6.19
C ALA A 188 17.46 23.55 5.09
N ILE A 189 18.42 24.40 5.46
CA ILE A 189 19.35 24.96 4.53
C ILE A 189 20.61 24.08 4.45
N GLY A 190 20.65 23.22 3.40
CA GLY A 190 21.80 22.35 3.13
C GLY A 190 23.03 23.17 2.70
N ARG A 191 24.17 22.91 3.35
CA ARG A 191 25.44 23.60 3.04
C ARG A 191 26.39 22.79 2.16
N ASN A 192 25.94 21.66 1.67
CA ASN A 192 26.58 20.81 0.66
C ASN A 192 25.48 20.12 -0.17
N THR A 193 25.87 19.55 -1.32
CA THR A 193 24.92 18.95 -2.27
C THR A 193 24.08 17.83 -1.64
N THR A 194 24.68 16.95 -0.82
CA THR A 194 23.96 15.86 -0.15
C THR A 194 22.88 16.41 0.77
N HIS A 195 23.21 17.33 1.68
CA HIS A 195 22.23 17.93 2.59
C HIS A 195 21.18 18.77 1.85
N ALA A 196 21.53 19.41 0.75
CA ALA A 196 20.57 20.14 -0.08
C ALA A 196 19.57 19.20 -0.75
N ILE A 197 20.02 18.05 -1.27
CA ILE A 197 19.15 17.01 -1.81
C ILE A 197 18.23 16.42 -0.72
N GLN A 198 18.79 16.02 0.41
CA GLN A 198 18.06 15.49 1.55
C GLN A 198 16.98 16.45 2.02
N SER A 199 17.32 17.72 2.18
CA SER A 199 16.37 18.76 2.56
C SER A 199 15.27 18.95 1.52
N GLY A 200 15.63 19.06 0.25
CA GLY A 200 14.67 19.27 -0.84
C GLY A 200 13.71 18.10 -1.00
N ILE A 201 14.18 16.86 -0.86
CA ILE A 201 13.34 15.69 -0.97
C ILE A 201 12.53 15.49 0.34
N LEU A 202 13.18 15.27 1.48
CA LEU A 202 12.46 14.90 2.70
C LEU A 202 11.54 16.03 3.18
N LEU A 203 12.09 17.22 3.43
CA LEU A 203 11.30 18.34 3.92
C LEU A 203 10.36 18.92 2.85
N GLY A 204 10.70 18.76 1.57
CA GLY A 204 9.78 19.08 0.48
C GLY A 204 8.54 18.22 0.48
N TYR A 205 8.67 16.90 0.74
CA TYR A 205 7.52 16.00 0.90
C TYR A 205 6.73 16.26 2.17
N VAL A 206 7.39 16.64 3.27
CA VAL A 206 6.69 17.13 4.47
C VAL A 206 5.80 18.32 4.11
N GLY A 207 6.34 19.33 3.42
CA GLY A 207 5.55 20.48 2.97
C GLY A 207 4.43 20.13 1.99
N LEU A 208 4.64 19.11 1.12
CA LEU A 208 3.58 18.58 0.25
C LEU A 208 2.45 18.00 1.08
N VAL A 209 2.77 17.15 2.07
CA VAL A 209 1.77 16.53 2.95
C VAL A 209 0.98 17.57 3.72
N GLU A 210 1.66 18.50 4.40
CA GLU A 210 1.01 19.56 5.17
C GLU A 210 0.09 20.41 4.29
N GLY A 211 0.57 20.77 3.08
CA GLY A 211 -0.20 21.54 2.13
C GLY A 211 -1.43 20.82 1.57
N MET A 212 -1.32 19.52 1.31
CA MET A 212 -2.44 18.71 0.80
C MET A 212 -3.44 18.38 1.89
N VAL A 213 -2.99 17.95 3.06
CA VAL A 213 -3.84 17.68 4.22
C VAL A 213 -4.70 18.90 4.56
N LYS A 214 -4.08 20.08 4.63
CA LYS A 214 -4.83 21.32 4.88
C LYS A 214 -5.94 21.54 3.86
N ARG A 215 -5.67 21.37 2.57
CA ARG A 215 -6.67 21.54 1.50
C ARG A 215 -7.79 20.52 1.60
N PHE A 216 -7.47 19.27 1.90
CA PHE A 216 -8.45 18.21 2.08
C PHE A 216 -9.34 18.48 3.30
N GLN A 217 -8.75 18.94 4.42
CA GLN A 217 -9.51 19.33 5.60
C GLN A 217 -10.42 20.55 5.37
N GLU A 218 -10.07 21.44 4.45
CA GLU A 218 -10.96 22.55 4.03
C GLU A 218 -12.21 22.02 3.30
N GLU A 219 -12.14 20.86 2.63
CA GLU A 219 -13.26 20.25 1.90
C GLU A 219 -14.09 19.28 2.76
N ILE A 220 -13.44 18.42 3.57
CA ILE A 220 -14.13 17.35 4.32
C ILE A 220 -14.26 17.64 5.83
N GLY A 221 -13.69 18.74 6.29
CA GLY A 221 -13.73 19.18 7.69
C GLY A 221 -12.41 18.94 8.44
N PRO A 222 -12.12 19.82 9.43
CA PRO A 222 -10.86 19.79 10.17
C PRO A 222 -10.72 18.62 11.15
N GLY A 223 -11.79 17.85 11.37
CA GLY A 223 -11.81 16.67 12.24
C GLY A 223 -11.41 15.37 11.55
N ALA A 224 -11.06 15.43 10.27
CA ALA A 224 -10.61 14.24 9.54
C ALA A 224 -9.28 13.73 10.12
N LYS A 225 -9.21 12.45 10.49
CA LYS A 225 -7.98 11.80 10.91
C LYS A 225 -7.05 11.64 9.71
N VAL A 226 -5.79 11.95 9.88
CA VAL A 226 -4.75 11.79 8.86
C VAL A 226 -3.93 10.55 9.15
N ILE A 227 -4.05 9.56 8.29
CA ILE A 227 -3.45 8.23 8.44
C ILE A 227 -2.38 8.07 7.37
N ALA A 228 -1.16 7.72 7.77
CA ALA A 228 -0.08 7.44 6.87
C ALA A 228 0.17 5.93 6.71
N THR A 229 0.44 5.50 5.50
CA THR A 229 0.87 4.14 5.17
C THR A 229 1.97 4.15 4.12
N GLY A 230 2.53 3.00 3.80
CA GLY A 230 3.59 2.89 2.81
C GLY A 230 5.01 3.00 3.38
N GLY A 231 5.99 2.82 2.49
CA GLY A 231 7.38 2.62 2.89
C GLY A 231 8.08 3.85 3.49
N TRP A 232 7.54 5.05 3.33
CA TRP A 232 8.09 6.31 3.85
C TRP A 232 7.23 6.95 4.95
N ALA A 233 6.14 6.28 5.34
CA ALA A 233 5.17 6.83 6.32
C ALA A 233 5.85 7.24 7.63
N GLU A 234 6.61 6.35 8.25
CA GLU A 234 7.29 6.61 9.52
C GLU A 234 8.28 7.79 9.41
N GLN A 235 9.06 7.86 8.31
CA GLN A 235 10.06 8.91 8.15
C GLN A 235 9.41 10.29 7.97
N ILE A 236 8.30 10.38 7.22
CA ILE A 236 7.58 11.65 7.04
C ILE A 236 6.81 12.01 8.30
N ALA A 237 6.13 11.06 8.96
CA ALA A 237 5.37 11.32 10.19
C ALA A 237 6.26 11.88 11.31
N ASN A 238 7.52 11.47 11.38
CA ASN A 238 8.47 12.00 12.36
C ASN A 238 8.87 13.48 12.13
N GLU A 239 8.54 14.05 10.97
CA GLU A 239 8.91 15.42 10.59
C GLU A 239 7.72 16.40 10.61
N THR A 240 6.50 15.91 10.85
CA THR A 240 5.30 16.76 10.81
C THR A 240 4.30 16.36 11.90
N THR A 241 3.45 17.31 12.26
CA THR A 241 2.29 17.08 13.12
C THR A 241 0.98 16.95 12.33
N ALA A 242 1.04 16.96 11.01
CA ALA A 242 -0.13 16.84 10.16
C ALA A 242 -0.62 15.40 9.99
N ILE A 243 0.15 14.40 10.42
CA ILE A 243 -0.18 12.99 10.43
C ILE A 243 -0.51 12.57 11.87
N ASP A 244 -1.66 11.93 12.06
CA ASP A 244 -2.14 11.50 13.39
C ASP A 244 -1.71 10.05 13.71
N ILE A 245 -1.62 9.19 12.67
CA ILE A 245 -1.40 7.74 12.80
C ILE A 245 -0.47 7.25 11.70
#